data_464d53f403025f2540924d345bdb7881
#
_entry.id   464d53f403025f2540924d345bdb7881
#
_cell.length_a   1.000
_cell.length_b   1.000
_cell.length_c   1.000
_cell.angle_alpha   90.00
_cell.angle_beta   90.00
_cell.angle_gamma   90.00
#
_symmetry.space_group_name_H-M   'P 1'
#
loop_
_entity.id
_entity.type
_entity.pdbx_description
1 polymer ?
#
loop_
_entity_poly.entity_id
_entity_poly.type
_entity_poly.pdbx_seq_one_letter_code
_entity_poly.pdbx_strand_id
1 'polypeptide(L)'
;AIDAVGEDDVQLVPKKFINTYRHWMNNIRDWNISRQLWWGHQIPAYYYGPNSEHVVVADTKSAALEKAKVDSGNAALTLDDLHQDPDVLDTWFSSWLWPISVFNGVLEPDNKEISY
;
A
#
# COMPACT_ATOMS: atom_id res chain seq x y z
N ALA A 1 13.20 3.09 12.23
CA ALA A 1 12.21 3.14 13.33
C ALA A 1 12.83 2.65 14.65
N ILE A 2 13.38 1.44 14.71
CA ILE A 2 14.00 0.89 15.96
C ILE A 2 15.18 1.75 16.38
N ASP A 3 16.03 2.15 15.44
CA ASP A 3 17.23 2.95 15.69
C ASP A 3 16.87 4.33 16.22
N ALA A 4 15.89 5.00 15.63
CA ALA A 4 15.42 6.31 16.08
C ALA A 4 15.01 6.34 17.57
N VAL A 5 14.40 5.24 18.05
CA VAL A 5 14.07 5.09 19.48
C VAL A 5 15.29 4.65 20.30
N GLY A 6 16.22 3.91 19.69
CA GLY A 6 17.47 3.46 20.33
C GLY A 6 18.48 4.57 20.52
N GLU A 7 18.50 5.54 19.60
CA GLU A 7 19.43 6.69 19.57
C GLU A 7 18.83 7.96 20.22
N ASP A 8 17.66 7.83 20.86
CA ASP A 8 16.92 8.92 21.52
C ASP A 8 16.40 10.04 20.58
N ASP A 9 16.38 9.83 19.26
CA ASP A 9 15.75 10.75 18.30
C ASP A 9 14.23 10.86 18.56
N VAL A 10 13.63 9.71 18.95
CA VAL A 10 12.23 9.63 19.39
C VAL A 10 12.19 9.02 20.79
N GLN A 11 11.70 9.77 21.75
CA GLN A 11 11.61 9.34 23.14
C GLN A 11 10.21 8.79 23.48
N LEU A 12 10.15 7.57 23.98
CA LEU A 12 8.92 6.98 24.52
C LEU A 12 8.76 7.33 26.00
N VAL A 13 7.63 7.93 26.33
CA VAL A 13 7.30 8.32 27.71
C VAL A 13 6.07 7.52 28.18
N PRO A 14 6.19 6.78 29.27
CA PRO A 14 7.39 6.50 30.06
C PRO A 14 8.35 5.50 29.36
N LYS A 15 9.64 5.58 29.68
CA LYS A 15 10.72 4.79 29.05
C LYS A 15 10.49 3.26 29.07
N LYS A 16 9.69 2.75 30.00
CA LYS A 16 9.36 1.30 30.06
C LYS A 16 8.74 0.75 28.77
N PHE A 17 8.11 1.59 27.95
CA PHE A 17 7.51 1.17 26.69
C PHE A 17 8.53 0.86 25.58
N ILE A 18 9.80 1.21 25.74
CA ILE A 18 10.86 0.89 24.78
C ILE A 18 10.94 -0.64 24.54
N ASN A 19 10.85 -1.43 25.59
CA ASN A 19 10.91 -2.90 25.45
C ASN A 19 9.69 -3.45 24.69
N THR A 20 8.50 -2.94 24.96
CA THR A 20 7.29 -3.30 24.24
C THR A 20 7.37 -2.91 22.77
N TYR A 21 7.85 -1.69 22.50
CA TYR A 21 8.04 -1.19 21.14
C TYR A 21 9.04 -2.06 20.36
N ARG A 22 10.22 -2.34 20.93
CA ARG A 22 11.23 -3.21 20.32
C ARG A 22 10.69 -4.63 20.07
N HIS A 23 9.92 -5.18 21.02
CA HIS A 23 9.32 -6.49 20.83
C HIS A 23 8.35 -6.50 19.64
N TRP A 24 7.50 -5.50 19.53
CA TRP A 24 6.58 -5.36 18.40
C TRP A 24 7.32 -5.21 17.07
N MET A 25 8.28 -4.30 16.99
CA MET A 25 9.01 -4.01 15.76
C MET A 25 9.88 -5.18 15.29
N ASN A 26 10.45 -5.96 16.21
CA ASN A 26 11.23 -7.14 15.86
C ASN A 26 10.38 -8.35 15.45
N ASN A 27 9.10 -8.35 15.82
CA ASN A 27 8.17 -9.45 15.54
C ASN A 27 7.02 -9.02 14.63
N ILE A 28 7.17 -7.93 13.89
CA ILE A 28 6.18 -7.46 12.95
C ILE A 28 5.95 -8.52 11.87
N ARG A 29 4.68 -8.74 11.52
CA ARG A 29 4.28 -9.72 10.51
C ARG A 29 3.59 -9.00 9.37
N ASP A 30 3.52 -9.68 8.24
CA ASP A 30 2.74 -9.22 7.10
C ASP A 30 1.28 -9.01 7.51
N TRP A 31 0.73 -7.93 7.05
CA TRP A 31 -0.65 -7.57 7.28
C TRP A 31 -1.46 -7.71 6.00
N ASN A 32 -2.43 -8.62 6.03
CA ASN A 32 -3.38 -8.69 4.94
C ASN A 32 -4.32 -7.49 5.01
N ILE A 33 -4.24 -6.61 4.02
CA ILE A 33 -5.01 -5.37 3.92
C ILE A 33 -6.31 -5.51 3.13
N SER A 34 -6.61 -6.68 2.55
CA SER A 34 -7.86 -6.91 1.84
C SER A 34 -9.01 -7.18 2.80
N ARG A 35 -10.20 -6.66 2.48
CA ARG A 35 -11.44 -6.89 3.21
C ARG A 35 -12.57 -7.16 2.25
N GLN A 36 -13.39 -8.15 2.56
CA GLN A 36 -14.61 -8.49 1.81
C GLN A 36 -15.77 -7.66 2.33
N LEU A 37 -15.81 -6.40 1.95
CA LEU A 37 -16.85 -5.45 2.34
C LEU A 37 -17.53 -4.88 1.09
N TRP A 38 -18.77 -4.45 1.25
CA TRP A 38 -19.52 -3.82 0.16
C TRP A 38 -19.14 -2.37 -0.09
N TRP A 39 -18.47 -1.75 0.86
CA TRP A 39 -18.08 -0.34 0.83
C TRP A 39 -16.59 -0.20 1.13
N GLY A 40 -15.94 0.70 0.43
CA GLY A 40 -14.54 1.03 0.65
C GLY A 40 -13.78 1.33 -0.64
N HIS A 41 -12.49 1.53 -0.51
CA HIS A 41 -11.59 1.70 -1.65
C HIS A 41 -11.20 0.34 -2.20
N GLN A 42 -11.67 0.01 -3.40
CA GLN A 42 -11.35 -1.24 -4.06
C GLN A 42 -9.83 -1.36 -4.27
N ILE A 43 -9.30 -2.54 -4.04
CA ILE A 43 -7.87 -2.81 -4.20
C ILE A 43 -7.48 -2.56 -5.66
N PRO A 44 -6.44 -1.73 -5.94
CA PRO A 44 -6.01 -1.37 -7.28
C PRO A 44 -5.10 -2.45 -7.90
N ALA A 45 -5.42 -3.71 -7.68
CA ALA A 45 -4.75 -4.86 -8.25
C ALA A 45 -5.60 -5.45 -9.39
N TYR A 46 -4.97 -5.73 -10.51
CA TYR A 46 -5.62 -6.27 -11.69
C TYR A 46 -4.95 -7.57 -12.08
N TYR A 47 -5.74 -8.63 -12.09
CA TYR A 47 -5.31 -9.97 -12.46
C TYR A 47 -5.52 -10.21 -13.95
N TYR A 48 -4.62 -10.94 -14.58
CA TYR A 48 -4.69 -11.31 -15.98
C TYR A 48 -4.01 -12.67 -16.25
N GLY A 49 -4.14 -13.17 -17.47
CA GLY A 49 -3.59 -14.47 -17.88
C GLY A 49 -4.49 -15.66 -17.52
N PRO A 50 -4.11 -16.86 -17.96
CA PRO A 50 -4.83 -18.10 -17.64
C PRO A 50 -4.91 -18.28 -16.13
N ASN A 51 -6.11 -18.45 -15.58
CA ASN A 51 -6.37 -18.62 -14.15
C ASN A 51 -5.94 -17.42 -13.25
N SER A 52 -5.81 -16.20 -13.82
CA SER A 52 -5.42 -15.00 -13.06
C SER A 52 -4.06 -15.14 -12.34
N GLU A 53 -3.09 -15.75 -13.01
CA GLU A 53 -1.77 -16.06 -12.42
C GLU A 53 -0.89 -14.81 -12.25
N HIS A 54 -1.17 -13.78 -13.02
CA HIS A 54 -0.39 -12.54 -13.03
C HIS A 54 -1.17 -11.40 -12.42
N VAL A 55 -0.48 -10.47 -11.78
CA VAL A 55 -1.09 -9.31 -11.17
C VAL A 55 -0.26 -8.06 -11.44
N VAL A 56 -0.95 -6.97 -11.77
CA VAL A 56 -0.36 -5.63 -11.86
C VAL A 56 -1.14 -4.67 -10.96
N VAL A 57 -0.44 -3.70 -10.39
CA VAL A 57 -1.04 -2.66 -9.56
C VAL A 57 -1.03 -1.34 -10.33
N ALA A 58 -2.20 -0.71 -10.42
CA ALA A 58 -2.37 0.58 -11.09
C ALA A 58 -3.62 1.31 -10.57
N ASP A 59 -3.62 2.61 -10.69
CA ASP A 59 -4.73 3.50 -10.29
C ASP A 59 -5.95 3.38 -11.22
N THR A 60 -5.74 3.00 -12.46
CA THR A 60 -6.79 2.81 -13.46
C THR A 60 -6.62 1.51 -14.23
N LYS A 61 -7.73 0.97 -14.72
CA LYS A 61 -7.74 -0.24 -15.54
C LYS A 61 -6.94 -0.07 -16.83
N SER A 62 -6.94 1.13 -17.41
CA SER A 62 -6.14 1.44 -18.60
C SER A 62 -4.65 1.42 -18.32
N ALA A 63 -4.21 2.02 -17.21
CA ALA A 63 -2.81 1.97 -16.77
C ALA A 63 -2.38 0.53 -16.41
N ALA A 64 -3.29 -0.25 -15.83
CA ALA A 64 -3.06 -1.67 -15.59
C ALA A 64 -2.83 -2.45 -16.89
N LEU A 65 -3.61 -2.16 -17.92
CA LEU A 65 -3.47 -2.81 -19.22
C LEU A 65 -2.08 -2.55 -19.83
N GLU A 66 -1.62 -1.32 -19.82
CA GLU A 66 -0.29 -0.98 -20.35
C GLU A 66 0.82 -1.70 -19.57
N LYS A 67 0.71 -1.76 -18.24
CA LYS A 67 1.65 -2.52 -17.40
C LYS A 67 1.59 -4.02 -17.72
N ALA A 68 0.40 -4.59 -17.85
CA ALA A 68 0.21 -6.02 -18.16
C ALA A 68 0.77 -6.41 -19.52
N LYS A 69 0.63 -5.54 -20.54
CA LYS A 69 1.23 -5.74 -21.87
C LYS A 69 2.75 -5.78 -21.80
N VAL A 70 3.36 -4.89 -21.03
CA VAL A 70 4.81 -4.85 -20.83
C VAL A 70 5.29 -6.08 -20.07
N ASP A 71 4.61 -6.44 -18.98
CA ASP A 71 4.99 -7.55 -18.09
C ASP A 71 4.87 -8.90 -18.80
N SER A 72 3.77 -9.12 -19.54
CA SER A 72 3.54 -10.36 -20.29
C SER A 72 4.25 -10.44 -21.64
N GLY A 73 4.72 -9.32 -22.18
CA GLY A 73 5.19 -9.22 -23.58
C GLY A 73 4.08 -9.41 -24.62
N ASN A 74 2.81 -9.42 -24.20
CA ASN A 74 1.65 -9.65 -25.07
C ASN A 74 0.90 -8.35 -25.38
N ALA A 75 1.18 -7.75 -26.53
CA ALA A 75 0.52 -6.54 -26.97
C ALA A 75 -0.97 -6.72 -27.34
N ALA A 76 -1.44 -7.96 -27.47
CA ALA A 76 -2.82 -8.27 -27.84
C ALA A 76 -3.80 -8.26 -26.65
N LEU A 77 -3.29 -8.10 -25.40
CA LEU A 77 -4.16 -7.97 -24.21
C LEU A 77 -5.13 -6.79 -24.37
N THR A 78 -6.34 -7.01 -23.91
CA THR A 78 -7.44 -6.04 -23.91
C THR A 78 -7.90 -5.75 -22.47
N LEU A 79 -8.77 -4.75 -22.31
CA LEU A 79 -9.34 -4.46 -21.00
C LEU A 79 -10.19 -5.62 -20.45
N ASP A 80 -10.77 -6.42 -21.31
CA ASP A 80 -11.63 -7.55 -20.92
C ASP A 80 -10.83 -8.71 -20.34
N ASP A 81 -9.52 -8.77 -20.63
CA ASP A 81 -8.61 -9.77 -20.06
C ASP A 81 -8.17 -9.45 -18.64
N LEU A 82 -8.49 -8.25 -18.14
CA LEU A 82 -8.12 -7.81 -16.79
C LEU A 82 -9.31 -7.84 -15.83
N HIS A 83 -9.09 -8.48 -14.69
CA HIS A 83 -10.05 -8.52 -13.58
C HIS A 83 -9.49 -7.79 -12.36
N GLN A 84 -10.16 -6.71 -11.94
CA GLN A 84 -9.78 -6.03 -10.71
C GLN A 84 -10.15 -6.89 -9.49
N ASP A 85 -9.31 -6.86 -8.47
CA ASP A 85 -9.59 -7.51 -7.19
C ASP A 85 -10.92 -6.99 -6.62
N PRO A 86 -11.87 -7.87 -6.26
CA PRO A 86 -13.18 -7.46 -5.75
C PRO A 86 -13.13 -6.93 -4.31
N ASP A 87 -12.07 -7.21 -3.58
CA ASP A 87 -11.92 -6.78 -2.20
C ASP A 87 -11.62 -5.28 -2.09
N VAL A 88 -11.79 -4.73 -0.90
CA VAL A 88 -11.48 -3.35 -0.58
C VAL A 88 -10.32 -3.27 0.41
N LEU A 89 -9.67 -2.12 0.46
CA LEU A 89 -8.59 -1.86 1.40
C LEU A 89 -9.12 -1.72 2.82
N ASP A 90 -8.37 -2.25 3.78
CA ASP A 90 -8.63 -2.02 5.20
C ASP A 90 -8.67 -0.51 5.51
N THR A 91 -9.63 -0.10 6.32
CA THR A 91 -9.83 1.30 6.69
C THR A 91 -8.60 1.90 7.38
N TRP A 92 -7.90 1.11 8.20
CA TRP A 92 -6.67 1.57 8.85
C TRP A 92 -5.54 1.85 7.85
N PHE A 93 -5.46 1.07 6.78
CA PHE A 93 -4.47 1.31 5.72
C PHE A 93 -4.66 2.68 5.07
N SER A 94 -5.88 3.00 4.65
CA SER A 94 -6.17 4.30 4.04
C SER A 94 -6.08 5.47 5.05
N SER A 95 -6.45 5.23 6.30
CA SER A 95 -6.40 6.26 7.35
C SER A 95 -4.98 6.73 7.64
N TRP A 96 -4.01 5.84 7.60
CA TRP A 96 -2.60 6.19 7.83
C TRP A 96 -2.00 7.02 6.72
N LEU A 97 -2.54 6.94 5.51
CA LEU A 97 -2.09 7.75 4.39
C LEU A 97 -2.66 9.17 4.42
N TRP A 98 -3.72 9.41 5.20
CA TRP A 98 -4.44 10.66 5.18
C TRP A 98 -3.58 11.89 5.52
N PRO A 99 -2.74 11.89 6.57
CA PRO A 99 -1.90 13.05 6.89
C PRO A 99 -0.93 13.43 5.76
N ILE A 100 -0.49 12.44 4.99
CA ILE A 100 0.44 12.63 3.87
C ILE A 100 -0.33 13.07 2.62
N SER A 101 -1.47 12.44 2.35
CA SER A 101 -2.24 12.66 1.12
C SER A 101 -2.90 14.05 1.08
N VAL A 102 -3.27 14.60 2.23
CA VAL A 102 -3.85 15.96 2.33
C VAL A 102 -2.90 17.03 1.75
N PHE A 103 -1.60 16.82 1.88
CA PHE A 103 -0.57 17.72 1.36
C PHE A 103 0.05 17.20 0.05
N ASN A 104 -0.63 16.29 -0.64
CA ASN A 104 -0.13 15.64 -1.87
C ASN A 104 1.22 14.89 -1.71
N GLY A 105 1.62 14.59 -0.49
CA GLY A 105 2.95 14.05 -0.19
C GLY A 105 3.20 12.63 -0.68
N VAL A 106 2.16 11.89 -1.09
CA VAL A 106 2.30 10.57 -1.72
C VAL A 106 2.92 10.71 -3.13
N LEU A 107 2.52 11.75 -3.86
CA LEU A 107 3.01 12.04 -5.22
C LEU A 107 4.21 13.00 -5.22
N GLU A 108 4.29 13.84 -4.20
CA GLU A 108 5.32 14.87 -4.04
C GLU A 108 5.96 14.77 -2.64
N PRO A 109 6.79 13.74 -2.39
CA PRO A 109 7.35 13.48 -1.05
C PRO A 109 8.24 14.61 -0.51
N ASP A 110 8.80 15.43 -1.40
CA ASP A 110 9.63 16.59 -1.02
C ASP A 110 8.81 17.89 -0.84
N ASN A 111 7.49 17.79 -0.80
CA ASN A 111 6.62 18.94 -0.59
C ASN A 111 6.90 19.57 0.77
N LYS A 112 7.19 20.90 0.76
CA LYS A 112 7.54 21.66 1.95
C LYS A 112 6.45 21.71 3.01
N GLU A 113 5.20 21.47 2.63
CA GLU A 113 4.06 21.45 3.55
C GLU A 113 4.04 20.21 4.46
N ILE A 114 4.81 19.18 4.10
CA ILE A 114 4.99 17.96 4.92
C ILE A 114 6.29 17.96 5.69
N SER A 115 7.15 18.98 5.56
CA SER A 115 8.38 19.09 6.36
C SER A 115 8.03 19.48 7.79
N TYR A 116 8.47 18.67 8.75
CA TYR A 116 8.37 18.90 10.19
C TYR A 116 9.59 19.62 10.70
#